data_adf617397ea69e103938032c34cb522e
#
_entry.id   adf617397ea69e103938032c34cb522e
#
_cell.length_a   1.000
_cell.length_b   1.000
_cell.length_c   1.000
_cell.angle_alpha   90.00
_cell.angle_beta   90.00
_cell.angle_gamma   90.00
#
_symmetry.space_group_name_H-M   'P 1'
#
loop_
_entity.id
_entity.type
_entity.pdbx_description
1 polymer ?
#
loop_
_entity_poly.entity_id
_entity_poly.type
_entity_poly.pdbx_seq_one_letter_code
_entity_poly.pdbx_strand_id
1 'polypeptide(L)'
;MWFQDYQHGKGIMYYHNGDVYEGDWVNDKREGEGTYTWKDGSKYVGTWKNDKKDGKGVLAWSNGCKYDGEWKNDVREGKGTFEYTNGEKYVGDWVDDLQHGKGVFYLGGDRYEGAYIQGERTGAGVYYHANGDKYVGNFRNGMQDGEGTFTWATGAVYKGHWKENKRSGHGKYTWSNGDSYEGEWENNQPNGEGILILTNGMKYKGGFVNGLEEGKGIQEDKDGNRYEGFFKQGKKHGPFVEKNSKGEVTRKGTYKFGRLE
;
A
#
# COMPACT_ATOMS: atom_id res chain seq x y z
N MET A 1 -39.19 -34.01 6.77
CA MET A 1 -39.67 -35.39 6.55
C MET A 1 -38.75 -36.31 7.34
N TRP A 2 -39.27 -37.40 7.90
CA TRP A 2 -38.48 -38.41 8.62
C TRP A 2 -38.29 -39.62 7.73
N PHE A 3 -37.09 -40.22 7.72
CA PHE A 3 -36.79 -41.47 7.03
C PHE A 3 -35.93 -42.34 7.96
N GLN A 4 -36.40 -43.56 8.27
CA GLN A 4 -35.72 -44.46 9.20
C GLN A 4 -35.34 -43.79 10.55
N ASP A 5 -36.31 -43.03 11.15
CA ASP A 5 -36.14 -42.25 12.39
C ASP A 5 -35.15 -41.07 12.33
N TYR A 6 -34.61 -40.75 11.17
CA TYR A 6 -33.70 -39.58 10.95
C TYR A 6 -34.40 -38.46 10.20
N GLN A 7 -33.99 -37.23 10.47
CA GLN A 7 -34.40 -36.07 9.66
C GLN A 7 -33.80 -36.23 8.26
N HIS A 8 -34.61 -36.15 7.25
CA HIS A 8 -34.21 -36.32 5.85
C HIS A 8 -35.07 -35.47 4.91
N GLY A 9 -34.45 -34.92 3.83
CA GLY A 9 -35.14 -34.03 2.90
C GLY A 9 -35.33 -32.63 3.47
N LYS A 10 -36.29 -31.88 2.95
CA LYS A 10 -36.53 -30.47 3.37
C LYS A 10 -37.29 -30.40 4.68
N GLY A 11 -36.82 -29.48 5.59
CA GLY A 11 -37.44 -29.29 6.89
C GLY A 11 -37.08 -27.97 7.55
N ILE A 12 -37.88 -27.59 8.55
CA ILE A 12 -37.63 -26.45 9.41
C ILE A 12 -37.37 -26.98 10.82
N MET A 13 -36.28 -26.48 11.45
CA MET A 13 -35.94 -26.77 12.84
C MET A 13 -35.93 -25.47 13.64
N TYR A 14 -36.70 -25.46 14.72
CA TYR A 14 -36.69 -24.38 15.72
C TYR A 14 -35.86 -24.85 16.92
N TYR A 15 -34.77 -24.19 17.19
CA TYR A 15 -33.88 -24.51 18.29
C TYR A 15 -34.32 -23.82 19.59
N HIS A 16 -34.04 -24.44 20.73
CA HIS A 16 -34.39 -23.92 22.07
C HIS A 16 -33.80 -22.55 22.38
N ASN A 17 -32.62 -22.20 21.77
CA ASN A 17 -31.95 -20.93 21.90
C ASN A 17 -32.63 -19.82 21.08
N GLY A 18 -33.62 -20.11 20.28
CA GLY A 18 -34.34 -19.18 19.42
C GLY A 18 -33.82 -19.10 17.99
N ASP A 19 -32.81 -19.89 17.63
CA ASP A 19 -32.35 -20.01 16.26
C ASP A 19 -33.32 -20.81 15.40
N VAL A 20 -33.27 -20.63 14.09
CA VAL A 20 -34.07 -21.36 13.12
C VAL A 20 -33.20 -21.82 11.95
N TYR A 21 -33.32 -23.09 11.59
CA TYR A 21 -32.78 -23.60 10.32
C TYR A 21 -33.92 -24.06 9.42
N GLU A 22 -33.89 -23.65 8.16
CA GLU A 22 -34.76 -24.10 7.09
C GLU A 22 -33.93 -24.57 5.90
N GLY A 23 -34.00 -25.84 5.53
CA GLY A 23 -33.17 -26.39 4.46
C GLY A 23 -33.21 -27.87 4.33
N ASP A 24 -32.21 -28.40 3.67
CA ASP A 24 -32.04 -29.83 3.39
C ASP A 24 -31.37 -30.57 4.57
N TRP A 25 -31.78 -31.77 4.80
CA TRP A 25 -31.33 -32.66 5.87
C TRP A 25 -30.96 -34.04 5.31
N VAL A 26 -29.86 -34.60 5.78
CA VAL A 26 -29.48 -36.00 5.53
C VAL A 26 -28.99 -36.62 6.84
N ASN A 27 -29.69 -37.64 7.34
CA ASN A 27 -29.35 -38.36 8.56
C ASN A 27 -29.08 -37.42 9.75
N ASP A 28 -30.07 -36.57 10.09
CA ASP A 28 -30.06 -35.56 11.15
C ASP A 28 -29.06 -34.42 10.98
N LYS A 29 -28.36 -34.35 9.87
CA LYS A 29 -27.39 -33.28 9.60
C LYS A 29 -27.92 -32.33 8.54
N ARG A 30 -27.61 -31.04 8.72
CA ARG A 30 -27.80 -30.02 7.68
C ARG A 30 -26.90 -30.38 6.51
N GLU A 31 -27.49 -30.46 5.34
CA GLU A 31 -26.81 -30.83 4.10
C GLU A 31 -27.46 -30.07 2.94
N GLY A 32 -26.74 -29.83 1.82
CA GLY A 32 -27.30 -29.12 0.67
C GLY A 32 -27.61 -27.67 0.94
N GLU A 33 -28.71 -27.14 0.40
CA GLU A 33 -29.10 -25.74 0.54
C GLU A 33 -29.90 -25.51 1.81
N GLY A 34 -29.57 -24.40 2.53
CA GLY A 34 -30.30 -24.03 3.73
C GLY A 34 -30.07 -22.64 4.22
N THR A 35 -31.01 -22.15 5.01
CA THR A 35 -30.98 -20.86 5.69
C THR A 35 -30.92 -21.13 7.21
N TYR A 36 -29.90 -20.53 7.86
CA TYR A 36 -29.81 -20.47 9.31
C TYR A 36 -30.00 -19.03 9.77
N THR A 37 -30.97 -18.82 10.63
CA THR A 37 -31.26 -17.53 11.23
C THR A 37 -30.97 -17.61 12.72
N TRP A 38 -30.01 -16.83 13.20
CA TRP A 38 -29.70 -16.72 14.62
C TRP A 38 -30.72 -15.84 15.34
N LYS A 39 -30.88 -16.05 16.62
CA LYS A 39 -31.76 -15.25 17.50
C LYS A 39 -31.43 -13.75 17.47
N ASP A 40 -30.15 -13.39 17.26
CA ASP A 40 -29.69 -12.00 17.18
C ASP A 40 -30.06 -11.32 15.86
N GLY A 41 -30.66 -12.03 14.90
CA GLY A 41 -31.02 -11.55 13.58
C GLY A 41 -29.95 -11.79 12.50
N SER A 42 -28.79 -12.31 12.86
CA SER A 42 -27.81 -12.77 11.87
C SER A 42 -28.39 -13.87 11.01
N LYS A 43 -27.97 -13.96 9.74
CA LYS A 43 -28.54 -14.91 8.79
C LYS A 43 -27.49 -15.45 7.82
N TYR A 44 -27.41 -16.77 7.73
CA TYR A 44 -26.66 -17.45 6.67
C TYR A 44 -27.60 -18.08 5.66
N VAL A 45 -27.34 -17.88 4.38
CA VAL A 45 -28.03 -18.54 3.26
C VAL A 45 -26.98 -19.14 2.36
N GLY A 46 -26.99 -20.45 2.20
CA GLY A 46 -25.99 -21.12 1.37
C GLY A 46 -25.94 -22.62 1.57
N THR A 47 -24.84 -23.20 1.12
CA THR A 47 -24.65 -24.65 1.15
C THR A 47 -24.10 -25.13 2.49
N TRP A 48 -24.55 -26.35 2.87
CA TRP A 48 -24.19 -27.02 4.10
C TRP A 48 -23.65 -28.40 3.80
N LYS A 49 -22.72 -28.86 4.60
CA LYS A 49 -22.17 -30.22 4.56
C LYS A 49 -21.85 -30.69 5.97
N ASN A 50 -22.46 -31.79 6.39
CA ASN A 50 -22.26 -32.35 7.74
C ASN A 50 -22.39 -31.30 8.84
N ASP A 51 -23.47 -30.49 8.88
CA ASP A 51 -23.77 -29.43 9.83
C ASP A 51 -22.89 -28.18 9.74
N LYS A 52 -21.99 -28.10 8.79
CA LYS A 52 -21.08 -26.98 8.59
C LYS A 52 -21.40 -26.21 7.32
N LYS A 53 -21.16 -24.89 7.34
CA LYS A 53 -21.16 -24.10 6.11
C LYS A 53 -20.03 -24.62 5.22
N ASP A 54 -20.37 -25.01 3.99
CA ASP A 54 -19.41 -25.58 3.04
C ASP A 54 -19.89 -25.32 1.61
N GLY A 55 -19.05 -24.75 0.76
CA GLY A 55 -19.42 -24.27 -0.57
C GLY A 55 -19.79 -22.79 -0.58
N LYS A 56 -20.75 -22.36 -1.41
CA LYS A 56 -21.14 -20.96 -1.54
C LYS A 56 -22.19 -20.57 -0.52
N GLY A 57 -22.07 -19.35 0.02
CA GLY A 57 -23.07 -18.82 0.92
C GLY A 57 -22.84 -17.37 1.33
N VAL A 58 -23.93 -16.77 1.78
CA VAL A 58 -23.99 -15.39 2.25
C VAL A 58 -24.28 -15.38 3.74
N LEU A 59 -23.39 -14.77 4.53
CA LEU A 59 -23.63 -14.49 5.94
C LEU A 59 -23.79 -12.99 6.14
N ALA A 60 -24.96 -12.58 6.61
CA ALA A 60 -25.25 -11.24 7.08
C ALA A 60 -25.30 -11.24 8.61
N TRP A 61 -24.46 -10.46 9.25
CA TRP A 61 -24.44 -10.30 10.70
C TRP A 61 -25.44 -9.23 11.16
N SER A 62 -25.96 -9.39 12.37
CA SER A 62 -26.88 -8.43 12.98
C SER A 62 -26.29 -7.02 13.12
N ASN A 63 -24.98 -6.89 13.17
CA ASN A 63 -24.28 -5.61 13.19
C ASN A 63 -24.20 -4.90 11.81
N GLY A 64 -24.71 -5.54 10.75
CA GLY A 64 -24.72 -5.01 9.38
C GLY A 64 -23.53 -5.39 8.50
N CYS A 65 -22.51 -6.09 9.03
CA CYS A 65 -21.48 -6.69 8.16
C CYS A 65 -22.06 -7.80 7.30
N LYS A 66 -21.43 -8.08 6.16
CA LYS A 66 -21.85 -9.13 5.25
C LYS A 66 -20.64 -9.82 4.61
N TYR A 67 -20.68 -11.13 4.52
CA TYR A 67 -19.78 -11.90 3.68
C TYR A 67 -20.57 -12.66 2.62
N ASP A 68 -20.13 -12.60 1.39
CA ASP A 68 -20.67 -13.33 0.24
C ASP A 68 -19.51 -14.04 -0.46
N GLY A 69 -19.46 -15.35 -0.35
CA GLY A 69 -18.30 -16.10 -0.86
C GLY A 69 -18.31 -17.58 -0.57
N GLU A 70 -17.13 -18.15 -0.66
CA GLU A 70 -16.90 -19.58 -0.45
C GLU A 70 -16.59 -19.88 1.02
N TRP A 71 -17.06 -21.02 1.46
CA TRP A 71 -16.95 -21.54 2.82
C TRP A 71 -16.41 -22.96 2.81
N LYS A 72 -15.64 -23.32 3.80
CA LYS A 72 -15.19 -24.67 4.04
C LYS A 72 -15.15 -24.96 5.54
N ASN A 73 -15.92 -25.95 5.99
CA ASN A 73 -15.98 -26.33 7.39
C ASN A 73 -16.23 -25.13 8.34
N ASP A 74 -17.18 -24.25 8.04
CA ASP A 74 -17.56 -23.04 8.77
C ASP A 74 -16.61 -21.83 8.66
N VAL A 75 -15.45 -21.94 8.03
CA VAL A 75 -14.52 -20.82 7.80
C VAL A 75 -14.64 -20.27 6.39
N ARG A 76 -14.33 -18.98 6.21
CA ARG A 76 -14.25 -18.36 4.88
C ARG A 76 -13.02 -18.89 4.17
N GLU A 77 -13.22 -19.39 2.97
CA GLU A 77 -12.19 -20.01 2.14
C GLU A 77 -12.42 -19.63 0.66
N GLY A 78 -11.39 -19.67 -0.19
CA GLY A 78 -11.56 -19.40 -1.62
C GLY A 78 -11.88 -17.94 -1.92
N LYS A 79 -12.83 -17.68 -2.83
CA LYS A 79 -13.20 -16.32 -3.25
C LYS A 79 -14.37 -15.77 -2.44
N GLY A 80 -14.27 -14.50 -2.05
CA GLY A 80 -15.38 -13.85 -1.35
C GLY A 80 -15.27 -12.34 -1.25
N THR A 81 -16.41 -11.74 -0.94
CA THR A 81 -16.57 -10.30 -0.68
C THR A 81 -16.99 -10.12 0.78
N PHE A 82 -16.26 -9.30 1.53
CA PHE A 82 -16.65 -8.85 2.86
C PHE A 82 -17.00 -7.36 2.82
N GLU A 83 -18.18 -7.02 3.25
CA GLU A 83 -18.68 -5.65 3.38
C GLU A 83 -18.77 -5.29 4.87
N TYR A 84 -18.08 -4.20 5.26
CA TYR A 84 -18.07 -3.67 6.61
C TYR A 84 -19.19 -2.64 6.80
N THR A 85 -19.59 -2.41 8.04
CA THR A 85 -20.68 -1.46 8.40
C THR A 85 -20.38 -0.01 8.02
N ASN A 86 -19.09 0.35 7.94
CA ASN A 86 -18.64 1.69 7.56
C ASN A 86 -18.53 1.90 6.04
N GLY A 87 -18.98 0.93 5.23
CA GLY A 87 -18.94 0.97 3.77
C GLY A 87 -17.61 0.51 3.17
N GLU A 88 -16.63 0.13 3.97
CA GLU A 88 -15.43 -0.53 3.48
C GLU A 88 -15.75 -1.89 2.90
N LYS A 89 -14.94 -2.36 1.97
CA LYS A 89 -15.16 -3.63 1.31
C LYS A 89 -13.84 -4.31 0.91
N TYR A 90 -13.74 -5.60 1.20
CA TYR A 90 -12.71 -6.46 0.63
C TYR A 90 -13.30 -7.42 -0.39
N VAL A 91 -12.63 -7.58 -1.52
CA VAL A 91 -12.96 -8.56 -2.57
C VAL A 91 -11.70 -9.32 -2.93
N GLY A 92 -11.67 -10.62 -2.68
CA GLY A 92 -10.44 -11.38 -2.95
C GLY A 92 -10.46 -12.81 -2.41
N ASP A 93 -9.24 -13.33 -2.27
CA ASP A 93 -9.00 -14.67 -1.75
C ASP A 93 -9.05 -14.69 -0.22
N TRP A 94 -9.51 -15.81 0.33
CA TRP A 94 -9.64 -16.10 1.74
C TRP A 94 -9.04 -17.46 2.07
N VAL A 95 -8.31 -17.54 3.17
CA VAL A 95 -7.81 -18.80 3.76
C VAL A 95 -7.98 -18.71 5.27
N ASP A 96 -8.66 -19.70 5.86
CA ASP A 96 -8.91 -19.78 7.31
C ASP A 96 -9.42 -18.45 7.91
N ASP A 97 -10.50 -17.88 7.34
CA ASP A 97 -11.10 -16.61 7.74
C ASP A 97 -10.24 -15.36 7.55
N LEU A 98 -9.05 -15.45 6.98
CA LEU A 98 -8.13 -14.34 6.74
C LEU A 98 -8.03 -14.00 5.25
N GLN A 99 -7.88 -12.72 4.94
CA GLN A 99 -7.55 -12.23 3.60
C GLN A 99 -6.23 -12.85 3.16
N HIS A 100 -6.19 -13.41 1.96
CA HIS A 100 -5.03 -14.11 1.43
C HIS A 100 -4.92 -13.92 -0.09
N GLY A 101 -3.78 -14.34 -0.69
CA GLY A 101 -3.62 -14.34 -2.14
C GLY A 101 -3.81 -12.95 -2.75
N LYS A 102 -4.69 -12.82 -3.73
CA LYS A 102 -4.98 -11.55 -4.40
C LYS A 102 -6.29 -10.95 -3.91
N GLY A 103 -6.28 -9.63 -3.66
CA GLY A 103 -7.48 -8.93 -3.22
C GLY A 103 -7.48 -7.45 -3.53
N VAL A 104 -8.68 -6.88 -3.47
CA VAL A 104 -8.94 -5.45 -3.57
C VAL A 104 -9.63 -5.00 -2.30
N PHE A 105 -9.08 -3.98 -1.65
CA PHE A 105 -9.69 -3.34 -0.49
C PHE A 105 -10.10 -1.91 -0.82
N TYR A 106 -11.33 -1.55 -0.52
CA TYR A 106 -11.90 -0.22 -0.65
C TYR A 106 -12.06 0.39 0.73
N LEU A 107 -11.47 1.56 0.96
CA LEU A 107 -11.36 2.21 2.27
C LEU A 107 -11.60 3.73 2.13
N GLY A 108 -12.81 4.20 2.45
CA GLY A 108 -13.08 5.65 2.54
C GLY A 108 -12.74 6.47 1.29
N GLY A 109 -12.81 5.88 0.10
CA GLY A 109 -12.38 6.49 -1.17
C GLY A 109 -11.01 6.03 -1.65
N ASP A 110 -10.17 5.53 -0.77
CA ASP A 110 -8.91 4.85 -1.12
C ASP A 110 -9.17 3.44 -1.65
N ARG A 111 -8.22 2.90 -2.40
CA ARG A 111 -8.28 1.53 -2.90
C ARG A 111 -6.89 0.90 -2.95
N TYR A 112 -6.77 -0.28 -2.38
CA TYR A 112 -5.58 -1.12 -2.55
C TYR A 112 -5.91 -2.32 -3.42
N GLU A 113 -5.03 -2.65 -4.35
CA GLU A 113 -5.05 -3.87 -5.18
C GLU A 113 -3.70 -4.57 -5.05
N GLY A 114 -3.67 -5.80 -4.55
CA GLY A 114 -2.40 -6.50 -4.39
C GLY A 114 -2.50 -7.82 -3.66
N ALA A 115 -1.34 -8.29 -3.22
CA ALA A 115 -1.20 -9.52 -2.48
C ALA A 115 -1.46 -9.36 -0.98
N TYR A 116 -2.00 -10.42 -0.38
CA TYR A 116 -2.25 -10.57 1.05
C TYR A 116 -1.69 -11.88 1.57
N ILE A 117 -1.15 -11.87 2.77
CA ILE A 117 -0.80 -13.05 3.56
C ILE A 117 -1.33 -12.81 4.97
N GLN A 118 -2.21 -13.72 5.45
CA GLN A 118 -2.78 -13.68 6.81
C GLN A 118 -3.38 -12.31 7.19
N GLY A 119 -4.12 -11.68 6.27
CA GLY A 119 -4.76 -10.40 6.46
C GLY A 119 -3.88 -9.17 6.19
N GLU A 120 -2.58 -9.34 6.01
CA GLU A 120 -1.64 -8.23 5.81
C GLU A 120 -1.29 -8.04 4.32
N ARG A 121 -1.26 -6.77 3.87
CA ARG A 121 -0.78 -6.42 2.53
C ARG A 121 0.70 -6.75 2.41
N THR A 122 1.08 -7.46 1.34
CA THR A 122 2.45 -7.92 1.11
C THR A 122 2.79 -7.97 -0.37
N GLY A 123 4.10 -8.09 -0.70
CA GLY A 123 4.54 -8.21 -2.09
C GLY A 123 4.11 -7.04 -2.96
N ALA A 124 3.94 -7.29 -4.25
CA ALA A 124 3.56 -6.26 -5.22
C ALA A 124 2.09 -5.83 -5.07
N GLY A 125 1.86 -4.52 -5.11
CA GLY A 125 0.52 -3.95 -5.04
C GLY A 125 0.44 -2.53 -5.57
N VAL A 126 -0.80 -2.05 -5.70
CA VAL A 126 -1.13 -0.68 -6.10
C VAL A 126 -2.05 -0.08 -5.05
N TYR A 127 -1.70 1.09 -4.55
CA TYR A 127 -2.53 1.87 -3.66
C TYR A 127 -2.96 3.17 -4.37
N TYR A 128 -4.25 3.39 -4.44
CA TYR A 128 -4.86 4.60 -4.98
C TYR A 128 -5.44 5.39 -3.81
N HIS A 129 -4.98 6.60 -3.63
CA HIS A 129 -5.52 7.53 -2.63
C HIS A 129 -6.72 8.30 -3.20
N ALA A 130 -7.66 8.63 -2.34
CA ALA A 130 -8.85 9.42 -2.71
C ALA A 130 -8.51 10.80 -3.28
N ASN A 131 -7.36 11.37 -2.90
CA ASN A 131 -6.85 12.65 -3.40
C ASN A 131 -6.20 12.57 -4.80
N GLY A 132 -6.15 11.38 -5.41
CA GLY A 132 -5.54 11.13 -6.71
C GLY A 132 -4.07 10.71 -6.68
N ASP A 133 -3.44 10.63 -5.51
CA ASP A 133 -2.09 10.06 -5.39
C ASP A 133 -2.12 8.56 -5.65
N LYS A 134 -1.01 8.00 -6.12
CA LYS A 134 -0.89 6.58 -6.43
C LYS A 134 0.47 6.03 -6.04
N TYR A 135 0.48 4.92 -5.35
CA TYR A 135 1.68 4.11 -5.14
C TYR A 135 1.60 2.81 -5.92
N VAL A 136 2.69 2.44 -6.59
CA VAL A 136 2.89 1.14 -7.25
C VAL A 136 4.20 0.57 -6.77
N GLY A 137 4.19 -0.53 -6.05
CA GLY A 137 5.43 -1.08 -5.50
C GLY A 137 5.20 -2.22 -4.52
N ASN A 138 6.23 -2.49 -3.74
CA ASN A 138 6.21 -3.57 -2.76
C ASN A 138 5.65 -3.12 -1.41
N PHE A 139 4.99 -4.07 -0.75
CA PHE A 139 4.46 -3.95 0.60
C PHE A 139 5.03 -5.03 1.49
N ARG A 140 5.20 -4.72 2.76
CA ARG A 140 5.55 -5.66 3.84
C ARG A 140 4.80 -5.25 5.10
N ASN A 141 4.06 -6.18 5.71
CA ASN A 141 3.26 -5.92 6.92
C ASN A 141 2.37 -4.67 6.77
N GLY A 142 1.68 -4.56 5.64
CA GLY A 142 0.78 -3.45 5.35
C GLY A 142 1.45 -2.13 4.95
N MET A 143 2.77 -1.99 5.05
CA MET A 143 3.53 -0.76 4.75
C MET A 143 4.23 -0.84 3.39
N GLN A 144 4.44 0.32 2.75
CA GLN A 144 5.32 0.44 1.59
C GLN A 144 6.76 0.09 2.03
N ASP A 145 7.35 -0.93 1.42
CA ASP A 145 8.67 -1.44 1.79
C ASP A 145 9.30 -2.17 0.60
N GLY A 146 10.49 -1.76 0.17
CA GLY A 146 11.17 -2.21 -1.03
C GLY A 146 11.05 -1.23 -2.18
N GLU A 147 11.15 -1.69 -3.42
CA GLU A 147 11.04 -0.83 -4.61
C GLU A 147 9.61 -0.36 -4.85
N GLY A 148 9.46 0.93 -5.19
CA GLY A 148 8.16 1.49 -5.52
C GLY A 148 8.21 2.85 -6.21
N THR A 149 7.10 3.18 -6.86
CA THR A 149 6.86 4.47 -7.49
C THR A 149 5.65 5.13 -6.84
N PHE A 150 5.83 6.32 -6.31
CA PHE A 150 4.75 7.17 -5.83
C PHE A 150 4.54 8.33 -6.81
N THR A 151 3.33 8.47 -7.28
CA THR A 151 2.91 9.57 -8.16
C THR A 151 1.90 10.43 -7.40
N TRP A 152 2.24 11.68 -7.18
CA TRP A 152 1.33 12.64 -6.56
C TRP A 152 0.34 13.19 -7.59
N ALA A 153 -0.85 13.55 -7.15
CA ALA A 153 -1.88 14.20 -7.98
C ALA A 153 -1.38 15.51 -8.60
N THR A 154 -0.38 16.15 -7.99
CA THR A 154 0.31 17.34 -8.52
C THR A 154 1.19 17.07 -9.73
N GLY A 155 1.40 15.79 -10.09
CA GLY A 155 2.31 15.36 -11.16
C GLY A 155 3.76 15.10 -10.72
N ALA A 156 4.10 15.34 -9.45
CA ALA A 156 5.41 14.92 -8.93
C ALA A 156 5.51 13.39 -8.88
N VAL A 157 6.72 12.85 -9.00
CA VAL A 157 6.96 11.39 -8.99
C VAL A 157 8.21 11.08 -8.17
N TYR A 158 8.10 10.09 -7.29
CA TYR A 158 9.26 9.43 -6.69
C TYR A 158 9.35 7.99 -7.17
N LYS A 159 10.51 7.56 -7.59
CA LYS A 159 10.82 6.18 -7.92
C LYS A 159 12.09 5.75 -7.19
N GLY A 160 12.00 4.73 -6.35
CA GLY A 160 13.15 4.26 -5.58
C GLY A 160 12.73 3.36 -4.42
N HIS A 161 13.65 3.23 -3.47
CA HIS A 161 13.47 2.40 -2.29
C HIS A 161 12.58 3.06 -1.23
N TRP A 162 11.79 2.23 -0.58
CA TRP A 162 10.91 2.56 0.53
C TRP A 162 11.21 1.66 1.73
N LYS A 163 11.10 2.19 2.90
CA LYS A 163 11.17 1.46 4.17
C LYS A 163 10.13 2.01 5.13
N GLU A 164 9.19 1.15 5.55
CA GLU A 164 8.15 1.51 6.52
C GLU A 164 7.43 2.83 6.15
N ASN A 165 6.91 2.91 4.92
CA ASN A 165 6.23 4.08 4.32
C ASN A 165 7.11 5.34 4.14
N LYS A 166 8.44 5.23 4.25
CA LYS A 166 9.36 6.34 4.06
C LYS A 166 10.28 6.09 2.87
N ARG A 167 10.57 7.12 2.09
CA ARG A 167 11.63 7.08 1.08
C ARG A 167 12.96 6.84 1.77
N SER A 168 13.72 5.86 1.28
CA SER A 168 14.97 5.40 1.88
C SER A 168 15.89 4.83 0.79
N GLY A 169 17.22 4.71 1.05
CA GLY A 169 18.15 4.20 0.07
C GLY A 169 18.20 5.04 -1.21
N HIS A 170 18.51 4.43 -2.35
CA HIS A 170 18.61 5.17 -3.61
C HIS A 170 17.24 5.41 -4.24
N GLY A 171 17.04 6.64 -4.77
CA GLY A 171 15.81 6.99 -5.46
C GLY A 171 15.88 8.31 -6.22
N LYS A 172 14.95 8.46 -7.17
CA LYS A 172 14.77 9.67 -7.96
C LYS A 172 13.42 10.32 -7.65
N TYR A 173 13.47 11.59 -7.29
CA TYR A 173 12.30 12.45 -7.17
C TYR A 173 12.27 13.45 -8.33
N THR A 174 11.14 13.57 -8.99
CA THR A 174 10.89 14.59 -10.02
C THR A 174 9.75 15.46 -9.54
N TRP A 175 9.97 16.73 -9.36
CA TRP A 175 8.94 17.70 -9.00
C TRP A 175 8.01 17.99 -10.18
N SER A 176 6.84 18.52 -9.89
CA SER A 176 5.84 18.89 -10.92
C SER A 176 6.33 19.97 -11.90
N ASN A 177 7.31 20.79 -11.48
CA ASN A 177 7.94 21.79 -12.34
C ASN A 177 9.05 21.21 -13.24
N GLY A 178 9.38 19.91 -13.09
CA GLY A 178 10.41 19.22 -13.86
C GLY A 178 11.81 19.20 -13.22
N ASP A 179 12.02 19.87 -12.10
CA ASP A 179 13.26 19.70 -11.33
C ASP A 179 13.39 18.25 -10.89
N SER A 180 14.60 17.76 -10.68
CA SER A 180 14.79 16.38 -10.21
C SER A 180 15.98 16.23 -9.27
N TYR A 181 15.81 15.35 -8.29
CA TYR A 181 16.90 14.87 -7.44
C TYR A 181 17.03 13.36 -7.60
N GLU A 182 18.25 12.88 -7.75
CA GLU A 182 18.56 11.45 -7.82
C GLU A 182 19.76 11.17 -6.90
N GLY A 183 19.58 10.31 -5.92
CA GLY A 183 20.62 10.01 -4.92
C GLY A 183 20.07 9.26 -3.73
N GLU A 184 20.79 9.35 -2.63
CA GLU A 184 20.46 8.66 -1.37
C GLU A 184 19.36 9.40 -0.60
N TRP A 185 18.51 8.63 0.04
CA TRP A 185 17.37 9.08 0.84
C TRP A 185 17.39 8.45 2.23
N GLU A 186 17.05 9.23 3.22
CA GLU A 186 16.82 8.76 4.58
C GLU A 186 15.62 9.49 5.19
N ASN A 187 14.65 8.75 5.75
CA ASN A 187 13.48 9.31 6.42
C ASN A 187 12.75 10.40 5.59
N ASN A 188 12.51 10.14 4.29
CA ASN A 188 11.86 11.03 3.32
C ASN A 188 12.69 12.24 2.87
N GLN A 189 13.96 12.36 3.26
CA GLN A 189 14.82 13.48 2.90
C GLN A 189 16.04 13.00 2.11
N PRO A 190 16.53 13.79 1.11
CA PRO A 190 17.85 13.60 0.52
C PRO A 190 18.92 13.57 1.62
N ASN A 191 19.74 12.51 1.63
CA ASN A 191 20.80 12.33 2.64
C ASN A 191 21.90 11.42 2.07
N GLY A 192 23.14 11.86 2.05
CA GLY A 192 24.23 11.19 1.35
C GLY A 192 24.54 11.82 -0.01
N GLU A 193 25.09 11.07 -0.94
CA GLU A 193 25.48 11.60 -2.25
C GLU A 193 24.28 11.66 -3.20
N GLY A 194 24.22 12.74 -4.00
CA GLY A 194 23.15 12.92 -4.97
C GLY A 194 23.42 13.96 -6.04
N ILE A 195 22.48 14.01 -6.99
CA ILE A 195 22.48 14.95 -8.11
C ILE A 195 21.12 15.66 -8.12
N LEU A 196 21.15 16.99 -8.01
CA LEU A 196 20.01 17.87 -8.20
C LEU A 196 20.10 18.53 -9.57
N ILE A 197 19.04 18.47 -10.36
CA ILE A 197 18.94 19.12 -11.68
C ILE A 197 17.71 20.02 -11.64
N LEU A 198 17.94 21.31 -11.91
CA LEU A 198 16.86 22.29 -11.99
C LEU A 198 16.51 22.61 -13.45
N THR A 199 15.27 22.93 -13.70
CA THR A 199 14.76 23.27 -15.05
C THR A 199 15.38 24.55 -15.64
N ASN A 200 15.97 25.39 -14.80
CA ASN A 200 16.77 26.54 -15.27
C ASN A 200 18.16 26.16 -15.82
N GLY A 201 18.49 24.85 -15.85
CA GLY A 201 19.75 24.29 -16.33
C GLY A 201 20.85 24.16 -15.28
N MET A 202 20.60 24.58 -14.03
CA MET A 202 21.55 24.38 -12.93
C MET A 202 21.59 22.93 -12.49
N LYS A 203 22.79 22.42 -12.24
CA LYS A 203 23.03 21.07 -11.68
C LYS A 203 23.90 21.17 -10.45
N TYR A 204 23.60 20.41 -9.43
CA TYR A 204 24.47 20.18 -8.29
C TYR A 204 24.74 18.68 -8.17
N LYS A 205 25.99 18.33 -7.89
CA LYS A 205 26.43 16.96 -7.57
C LYS A 205 27.30 17.01 -6.33
N GLY A 206 26.89 16.31 -5.30
CA GLY A 206 27.63 16.26 -4.02
C GLY A 206 26.78 15.74 -2.88
N GLY A 207 27.25 16.01 -1.66
CA GLY A 207 26.62 15.55 -0.43
C GLY A 207 25.36 16.33 -0.07
N PHE A 208 24.45 15.66 0.59
CA PHE A 208 23.22 16.19 1.18
C PHE A 208 23.06 15.72 2.63
N VAL A 209 22.56 16.58 3.48
CA VAL A 209 22.15 16.27 4.85
C VAL A 209 20.78 16.92 5.10
N ASN A 210 19.78 16.10 5.45
CA ASN A 210 18.41 16.55 5.71
C ASN A 210 17.84 17.42 4.57
N GLY A 211 18.12 17.04 3.32
CA GLY A 211 17.62 17.73 2.12
C GLY A 211 18.42 18.98 1.70
N LEU A 212 19.46 19.34 2.43
CA LEU A 212 20.31 20.50 2.13
C LEU A 212 21.69 20.06 1.63
N GLU A 213 22.25 20.80 0.67
CA GLU A 213 23.62 20.60 0.18
C GLU A 213 24.60 20.72 1.35
N GLU A 214 25.49 19.74 1.50
CA GLU A 214 26.47 19.66 2.59
C GLU A 214 27.77 19.03 2.12
N GLY A 215 28.91 19.49 2.64
CA GLY A 215 30.21 18.94 2.32
C GLY A 215 30.72 19.38 0.94
N LYS A 216 31.52 18.54 0.31
CA LYS A 216 32.10 18.81 -1.01
C LYS A 216 31.05 18.63 -2.12
N GLY A 217 31.01 19.58 -3.06
CA GLY A 217 30.08 19.50 -4.19
C GLY A 217 30.55 20.30 -5.40
N ILE A 218 29.91 20.00 -6.52
CA ILE A 218 30.09 20.69 -7.81
C ILE A 218 28.73 21.24 -8.23
N GLN A 219 28.69 22.56 -8.46
CA GLN A 219 27.55 23.23 -9.06
C GLN A 219 27.90 23.66 -10.48
N GLU A 220 27.08 23.28 -11.46
CA GLU A 220 27.24 23.64 -12.87
C GLU A 220 26.03 24.47 -13.31
N ASP A 221 26.28 25.60 -13.96
CA ASP A 221 25.22 26.41 -14.55
C ASP A 221 24.84 25.93 -15.96
N LYS A 222 23.79 26.54 -16.54
CA LYS A 222 23.30 26.21 -17.89
C LYS A 222 24.34 26.47 -19.01
N ASP A 223 25.33 27.30 -18.77
CA ASP A 223 26.39 27.68 -19.73
C ASP A 223 27.63 26.79 -19.57
N GLY A 224 27.61 25.82 -18.62
CA GLY A 224 28.69 24.88 -18.34
C GLY A 224 29.78 25.42 -17.44
N ASN A 225 29.61 26.62 -16.82
CA ASN A 225 30.55 27.11 -15.81
C ASN A 225 30.33 26.33 -14.51
N ARG A 226 31.44 26.09 -13.78
CA ARG A 226 31.44 25.24 -12.59
C ARG A 226 31.98 25.96 -11.37
N TYR A 227 31.29 25.77 -10.26
CA TYR A 227 31.82 25.96 -8.92
C TYR A 227 32.18 24.61 -8.34
N GLU A 228 33.39 24.41 -7.92
CA GLU A 228 33.90 23.22 -7.23
C GLU A 228 34.36 23.65 -5.83
N GLY A 229 33.64 23.22 -4.81
CA GLY A 229 33.93 23.68 -3.45
C GLY A 229 33.12 22.97 -2.39
N PHE A 230 32.94 23.65 -1.27
CA PHE A 230 32.20 23.11 -0.14
C PHE A 230 30.88 23.86 0.05
N PHE A 231 29.92 23.14 0.62
CA PHE A 231 28.60 23.62 0.99
C PHE A 231 28.34 23.33 2.46
N LYS A 232 27.57 24.18 3.09
CA LYS A 232 27.08 24.00 4.46
C LYS A 232 25.67 24.55 4.57
N GLN A 233 24.73 23.67 4.95
CA GLN A 233 23.32 24.03 5.07
C GLN A 233 22.78 24.72 3.80
N GLY A 234 23.07 24.15 2.62
CA GLY A 234 22.63 24.66 1.31
C GLY A 234 23.34 25.92 0.84
N LYS A 235 24.42 26.39 1.50
CA LYS A 235 25.15 27.59 1.16
C LYS A 235 26.61 27.29 0.84
N LYS A 236 27.18 27.97 -0.17
CA LYS A 236 28.63 27.93 -0.46
C LYS A 236 29.41 28.25 0.80
N HIS A 237 30.40 27.42 1.14
CA HIS A 237 31.18 27.52 2.36
C HIS A 237 32.57 26.92 2.16
N GLY A 238 33.62 27.50 2.78
CA GLY A 238 34.99 27.00 2.65
C GLY A 238 35.67 27.34 1.29
N PRO A 239 36.83 26.72 1.02
CA PRO A 239 37.60 26.99 -0.19
C PRO A 239 36.89 26.48 -1.44
N PHE A 240 37.07 27.21 -2.55
CA PHE A 240 36.48 26.87 -3.84
C PHE A 240 37.37 27.22 -5.02
N VAL A 241 37.02 26.65 -6.17
CA VAL A 241 37.53 26.96 -7.50
C VAL A 241 36.36 27.13 -8.45
N GLU A 242 36.29 28.24 -9.16
CA GLU A 242 35.35 28.45 -10.28
C GLU A 242 36.08 28.23 -11.60
N LYS A 243 35.41 27.61 -12.55
CA LYS A 243 35.90 27.29 -13.89
C LYS A 243 34.86 27.68 -14.94
N ASN A 244 35.31 28.14 -16.11
CA ASN A 244 34.42 28.31 -17.24
C ASN A 244 34.08 26.97 -17.90
N SER A 245 33.23 26.99 -18.94
CA SER A 245 32.81 25.81 -19.69
C SER A 245 33.95 25.08 -20.41
N LYS A 246 35.10 25.71 -20.63
CA LYS A 246 36.31 25.11 -21.15
C LYS A 246 37.17 24.43 -20.08
N GLY A 247 36.81 24.59 -18.78
CA GLY A 247 37.56 24.06 -17.65
C GLY A 247 38.68 24.98 -17.16
N GLU A 248 38.82 26.19 -17.72
CA GLU A 248 39.81 27.17 -17.30
C GLU A 248 39.39 27.81 -15.97
N VAL A 249 40.34 27.95 -15.05
CA VAL A 249 40.08 28.56 -13.73
C VAL A 249 39.84 30.06 -13.89
N THR A 250 38.67 30.51 -13.48
CA THR A 250 38.26 31.92 -13.52
C THR A 250 38.39 32.60 -12.18
N ARG A 251 38.27 31.83 -11.07
CA ARG A 251 38.29 32.37 -9.72
C ARG A 251 38.66 31.31 -8.68
N LYS A 252 39.34 31.75 -7.61
CA LYS A 252 39.54 30.95 -6.38
C LYS A 252 39.30 31.85 -5.18
N GLY A 253 38.91 31.26 -4.06
CA GLY A 253 38.68 32.01 -2.83
C GLY A 253 38.09 31.15 -1.73
N THR A 254 37.49 31.81 -0.77
CA THR A 254 36.80 31.16 0.36
C THR A 254 35.42 31.80 0.52
N TYR A 255 34.41 30.97 0.73
CA TYR A 255 33.08 31.42 1.12
C TYR A 255 32.83 31.16 2.61
N LYS A 256 32.07 32.04 3.24
CA LYS A 256 31.52 31.83 4.58
C LYS A 256 30.01 32.03 4.55
N PHE A 257 29.25 30.92 4.63
CA PHE A 257 27.77 30.90 4.56
C PHE A 257 27.22 31.75 3.40
N GLY A 258 27.76 31.55 2.18
CA GLY A 258 27.31 32.21 0.95
C GLY A 258 27.89 33.59 0.71
N ARG A 259 28.72 34.11 1.60
CA ARG A 259 29.46 35.39 1.43
C ARG A 259 30.92 35.12 1.08
N LEU A 260 31.42 35.78 0.06
CA LEU A 260 32.82 35.73 -0.31
C LEU A 260 33.67 36.51 0.74
N GLU A 261 34.75 35.87 1.18
CA GLU A 261 35.74 36.48 2.08
C GLU A 261 36.89 37.13 1.30
#